data_35c5e67d8a3f6f21c62b8cc39d562beb
#
_entry.id   35c5e67d8a3f6f21c62b8cc39d562beb
#
_cell.length_a   1.000
_cell.length_b   1.000
_cell.length_c   1.000
_cell.angle_alpha   90.00
_cell.angle_beta   90.00
_cell.angle_gamma   90.00
#
_symmetry.space_group_name_H-M   'P 1'
#
loop_
_entity.id
_entity.type
_entity.pdbx_description
1 polymer ?
#
loop_
_entity_poly.entity_id
_entity_poly.type
_entity_poly.pdbx_seq_one_letter_code
_entity_poly.pdbx_strand_id
1 'polypeptide(L)'
;KVLGLSFPLSLSQMYKTYDGHTVIWKKPTYNDPFESVPDFQRITFNFILIGDGFTKEEIESGVYDLYCQEAMEGMESLEPFKTYSERFGFILLHAESAESGCTDYNATYGGPKVVDTRFKCSYDEFGTGMNCDYTAIQEFVKTSIEGAGLDYIPTQDVVIVMANGKRYGGVANLTKSGEGVAICPVSEEPFPNNFVQILRHEAGGHAFGKLADEYSFGGPIDASTAS
;
A
#
# COMPACT_ATOMS: atom_id res chain seq x y z
N LYS A 1 -14.72 -22.02 7.15
CA LYS A 1 -14.93 -22.17 5.68
C LYS A 1 -14.70 -20.80 5.07
N VAL A 2 -13.49 -20.51 4.65
CA VAL A 2 -13.17 -19.34 3.81
C VAL A 2 -13.90 -19.61 2.49
N LEU A 3 -14.93 -18.85 2.19
CA LEU A 3 -15.65 -18.90 0.92
C LEU A 3 -14.67 -18.48 -0.18
N GLY A 4 -14.39 -19.43 -1.07
CA GLY A 4 -13.37 -19.37 -2.07
C GLY A 4 -13.58 -18.28 -3.10
N LEU A 5 -12.85 -17.19 -2.94
CA LEU A 5 -12.24 -16.56 -4.09
C LEU A 5 -10.98 -17.39 -4.37
N SER A 6 -11.00 -18.18 -5.42
CA SER A 6 -9.79 -18.81 -5.91
C SER A 6 -8.95 -17.69 -6.57
N PHE A 7 -8.15 -16.98 -5.74
CA PHE A 7 -6.92 -16.49 -6.31
C PHE A 7 -6.29 -17.69 -7.00
N PRO A 8 -5.77 -17.56 -8.22
CA PRO A 8 -4.92 -18.59 -8.76
C PRO A 8 -3.68 -18.67 -7.85
N LEU A 9 -3.81 -19.45 -6.77
CA LEU A 9 -2.76 -19.69 -5.80
C LEU A 9 -1.64 -20.42 -6.51
N SER A 10 -0.61 -19.68 -6.92
CA SER A 10 0.65 -20.31 -7.26
C SER A 10 1.26 -20.91 -5.99
N LEU A 11 2.08 -21.96 -6.14
CA LEU A 11 2.79 -22.64 -5.05
C LEU A 11 3.65 -21.71 -4.16
N SER A 12 3.74 -20.42 -4.50
CA SER A 12 4.51 -19.37 -3.81
C SER A 12 3.71 -18.56 -2.77
N GLN A 13 2.42 -18.87 -2.53
CA GLN A 13 1.60 -18.13 -1.57
C GLN A 13 1.53 -18.86 -0.23
N MET A 14 1.78 -18.12 0.86
CA MET A 14 1.63 -18.62 2.23
C MET A 14 0.53 -17.84 2.93
N TYR A 15 -0.36 -18.58 3.62
CA TYR A 15 -1.36 -18.04 4.51
C TYR A 15 -0.93 -18.18 5.94
N LYS A 16 -1.00 -17.12 6.71
CA LYS A 16 -0.81 -17.14 8.15
C LYS A 16 -1.89 -16.29 8.80
N THR A 17 -2.22 -16.61 10.05
CA THR A 17 -3.12 -15.78 10.86
C THR A 17 -2.35 -15.38 12.10
N TYR A 18 -2.35 -14.10 12.41
CA TYR A 18 -1.76 -13.55 13.61
C TYR A 18 -2.75 -12.61 14.29
N ASP A 19 -3.00 -12.81 15.58
CA ASP A 19 -3.90 -12.01 16.41
C ASP A 19 -5.27 -11.72 15.75
N GLY A 20 -5.85 -12.73 15.09
CA GLY A 20 -7.12 -12.62 14.38
C GLY A 20 -7.02 -11.99 12.98
N HIS A 21 -5.86 -11.48 12.58
CA HIS A 21 -5.65 -10.90 11.25
C HIS A 21 -5.08 -11.92 10.29
N THR A 22 -5.57 -11.90 9.06
CA THR A 22 -5.02 -12.75 8.00
C THR A 22 -3.84 -12.05 7.33
N VAL A 23 -2.73 -12.78 7.23
CA VAL A 23 -1.54 -12.38 6.48
C VAL A 23 -1.37 -13.31 5.31
N ILE A 24 -1.41 -12.78 4.10
CA ILE A 24 -1.21 -13.53 2.86
C ILE A 24 0.10 -13.04 2.23
N TRP A 25 1.01 -13.92 1.95
CA TRP A 25 2.29 -13.58 1.35
C TRP A 25 2.47 -14.26 -0.02
N LYS A 26 2.52 -13.47 -1.07
CA LYS A 26 3.04 -13.86 -2.38
C LYS A 26 4.54 -13.63 -2.37
N LYS A 27 5.29 -14.71 -2.11
CA LYS A 27 6.75 -14.68 -1.97
C LYS A 27 7.42 -14.27 -3.28
N PRO A 28 8.51 -13.44 -3.25
CA PRO A 28 9.40 -13.29 -4.39
C PRO A 28 9.92 -14.65 -4.85
N THR A 29 10.02 -14.86 -6.14
CA THR A 29 10.50 -16.13 -6.72
C THR A 29 11.99 -16.12 -7.04
N TYR A 30 12.64 -14.97 -6.91
CA TYR A 30 14.08 -14.83 -7.11
C TYR A 30 14.84 -15.66 -6.08
N ASN A 31 15.70 -16.53 -6.57
CA ASN A 31 16.60 -17.31 -5.73
C ASN A 31 17.91 -16.54 -5.54
N ASP A 32 18.06 -15.90 -4.40
CA ASP A 32 19.26 -15.14 -4.08
C ASP A 32 20.42 -16.09 -3.75
N PRO A 33 21.47 -16.16 -4.57
CA PRO A 33 22.60 -17.06 -4.33
C PRO A 33 23.42 -16.66 -3.09
N PHE A 34 23.17 -15.48 -2.54
CA PHE A 34 23.91 -14.92 -1.39
C PHE A 34 23.07 -14.87 -0.12
N GLU A 35 21.82 -15.36 -0.12
CA GLU A 35 20.92 -15.34 1.06
C GLU A 35 21.56 -15.93 2.34
N SER A 36 22.51 -16.86 2.18
CA SER A 36 23.23 -17.48 3.30
C SER A 36 24.49 -16.74 3.75
N VAL A 37 24.87 -15.65 3.08
CA VAL A 37 26.05 -14.86 3.46
C VAL A 37 25.69 -13.93 4.61
N PRO A 38 26.41 -13.99 5.75
CA PRO A 38 26.19 -13.05 6.85
C PRO A 38 26.30 -11.60 6.38
N ASP A 39 25.45 -10.73 6.90
CA ASP A 39 25.36 -9.30 6.56
C ASP A 39 25.02 -8.98 5.09
N PHE A 40 24.56 -9.97 4.31
CA PHE A 40 24.09 -9.71 2.96
C PHE A 40 22.75 -8.98 2.98
N GLN A 41 22.70 -7.83 2.30
CA GLN A 41 21.46 -7.09 2.18
C GLN A 41 20.48 -7.81 1.22
N ARG A 42 19.29 -8.11 1.69
CA ARG A 42 18.23 -8.73 0.88
C ARG A 42 18.01 -7.90 -0.40
N ILE A 43 18.02 -8.56 -1.55
CA ILE A 43 17.79 -7.93 -2.87
C ILE A 43 16.38 -8.20 -3.42
N THR A 44 15.50 -8.70 -2.57
CA THR A 44 14.08 -8.83 -2.84
C THR A 44 13.30 -7.83 -2.00
N PHE A 45 12.15 -7.40 -2.49
CA PHE A 45 11.34 -6.33 -1.92
C PHE A 45 9.91 -6.82 -1.74
N ASN A 46 9.19 -6.32 -0.74
CA ASN A 46 7.76 -6.56 -0.62
C ASN A 46 7.00 -5.24 -0.72
N PHE A 47 5.88 -5.30 -1.44
CA PHE A 47 4.80 -4.34 -1.32
C PHE A 47 3.81 -4.87 -0.28
N ILE A 48 3.58 -4.10 0.77
CA ILE A 48 2.72 -4.47 1.89
C ILE A 48 1.40 -3.75 1.71
N LEU A 49 0.36 -4.48 1.35
CA LEU A 49 -0.98 -3.95 1.10
C LEU A 49 -1.78 -4.03 2.41
N ILE A 50 -2.27 -2.88 2.88
CA ILE A 50 -3.20 -2.79 4.01
C ILE A 50 -4.40 -1.96 3.62
N GLY A 51 -5.59 -2.29 4.15
CA GLY A 51 -6.81 -1.53 3.91
C GLY A 51 -7.12 -0.55 5.04
N ASP A 52 -7.68 0.62 4.71
CA ASP A 52 -8.36 1.47 5.68
C ASP A 52 -9.76 1.82 5.21
N GLY A 53 -10.75 1.71 6.09
CA GLY A 53 -12.16 1.90 5.76
C GLY A 53 -12.82 0.69 5.09
N PHE A 54 -12.26 -0.50 5.24
CA PHE A 54 -12.90 -1.76 4.87
C PHE A 54 -13.42 -2.44 6.14
N THR A 55 -14.72 -2.71 6.17
CA THR A 55 -15.35 -3.42 7.30
C THR A 55 -15.03 -4.90 7.26
N LYS A 56 -15.33 -5.59 8.36
CA LYS A 56 -15.23 -7.05 8.42
C LYS A 56 -15.99 -7.74 7.30
N GLU A 57 -17.23 -7.28 7.04
CA GLU A 57 -18.09 -7.84 6.00
C GLU A 57 -17.47 -7.66 4.60
N GLU A 58 -16.85 -6.51 4.31
CA GLU A 58 -16.19 -6.25 3.04
C GLU A 58 -14.93 -7.10 2.85
N ILE A 59 -14.20 -7.36 3.93
CA ILE A 59 -13.05 -8.27 3.92
C ILE A 59 -13.52 -9.72 3.72
N GLU A 60 -14.49 -10.18 4.52
CA GLU A 60 -15.02 -11.55 4.44
C GLU A 60 -15.72 -11.85 3.09
N SER A 61 -16.33 -10.84 2.46
CA SER A 61 -16.93 -10.96 1.13
C SER A 61 -15.92 -10.90 -0.01
N GLY A 62 -14.65 -10.56 0.28
CA GLY A 62 -13.58 -10.49 -0.69
C GLY A 62 -13.48 -9.16 -1.46
N VAL A 63 -14.23 -8.13 -1.07
CA VAL A 63 -14.16 -6.80 -1.70
C VAL A 63 -12.75 -6.21 -1.56
N TYR A 64 -12.17 -6.28 -0.36
CA TYR A 64 -10.80 -5.84 -0.13
C TYR A 64 -9.78 -6.63 -0.98
N ASP A 65 -9.95 -7.94 -1.07
CA ASP A 65 -9.05 -8.82 -1.83
C ASP A 65 -9.07 -8.53 -3.33
N LEU A 66 -10.20 -8.06 -3.89
CA LEU A 66 -10.27 -7.60 -5.28
C LEU A 66 -9.40 -6.38 -5.53
N TYR A 67 -9.39 -5.40 -4.61
CA TYR A 67 -8.48 -4.25 -4.71
C TYR A 67 -7.02 -4.66 -4.52
N CYS A 68 -6.73 -5.61 -3.66
CA CYS A 68 -5.38 -6.18 -3.54
C CYS A 68 -4.92 -6.81 -4.86
N GLN A 69 -5.80 -7.56 -5.52
CA GLN A 69 -5.50 -8.15 -6.83
C GLN A 69 -5.24 -7.06 -7.88
N GLU A 70 -6.10 -6.05 -7.96
CA GLU A 70 -5.93 -4.92 -8.89
C GLU A 70 -4.61 -4.18 -8.62
N ALA A 71 -4.23 -4.00 -7.34
CA ALA A 71 -2.97 -3.38 -6.96
C ALA A 71 -1.76 -4.20 -7.43
N MET A 72 -1.77 -5.52 -7.20
CA MET A 72 -0.69 -6.41 -7.63
C MET A 72 -0.54 -6.42 -9.15
N GLU A 73 -1.63 -6.60 -9.90
CA GLU A 73 -1.63 -6.60 -11.36
C GLU A 73 -1.19 -5.23 -11.91
N GLY A 74 -1.66 -4.15 -11.28
CA GLY A 74 -1.30 -2.79 -11.62
C GLY A 74 0.20 -2.54 -11.50
N MET A 75 0.83 -2.98 -10.41
CA MET A 75 2.28 -2.85 -10.19
C MET A 75 3.07 -3.79 -11.12
N GLU A 76 2.71 -5.07 -11.22
CA GLU A 76 3.41 -6.06 -12.03
C GLU A 76 3.35 -5.76 -13.54
N SER A 77 2.41 -4.94 -14.00
CA SER A 77 2.32 -4.52 -15.40
C SER A 77 3.19 -3.32 -15.77
N LEU A 78 3.79 -2.64 -14.79
CA LEU A 78 4.63 -1.44 -14.97
C LEU A 78 6.12 -1.79 -14.93
N GLU A 79 6.92 -1.18 -15.80
CA GLU A 79 8.38 -1.23 -15.65
C GLU A 79 8.84 -0.31 -14.49
N PRO A 80 9.85 -0.72 -13.71
CA PRO A 80 10.68 -1.92 -13.85
C PRO A 80 10.12 -3.19 -13.19
N PHE A 81 8.98 -3.10 -12.50
CA PHE A 81 8.40 -4.20 -11.72
C PHE A 81 8.06 -5.41 -12.59
N LYS A 82 7.63 -5.17 -13.84
CA LYS A 82 7.34 -6.21 -14.82
C LYS A 82 8.59 -7.02 -15.16
N THR A 83 9.67 -6.34 -15.52
CA THR A 83 10.94 -7.00 -15.92
C THR A 83 11.59 -7.74 -14.75
N TYR A 84 11.47 -7.23 -13.53
CA TYR A 84 12.09 -7.81 -12.33
C TYR A 84 11.07 -8.41 -11.37
N SER A 85 9.94 -8.91 -11.89
CA SER A 85 8.82 -9.40 -11.09
C SER A 85 9.21 -10.50 -10.09
N GLU A 86 10.23 -11.30 -10.40
CA GLU A 86 10.75 -12.32 -9.50
C GLU A 86 11.37 -11.77 -8.22
N ARG A 87 11.75 -10.48 -8.18
CA ARG A 87 12.32 -9.81 -7.01
C ARG A 87 11.29 -9.17 -6.10
N PHE A 88 10.05 -9.08 -6.54
CA PHE A 88 8.97 -8.44 -5.80
C PHE A 88 8.00 -9.47 -5.23
N GLY A 89 7.71 -9.28 -3.96
CA GLY A 89 6.65 -9.99 -3.26
C GLY A 89 5.53 -9.03 -2.85
N PHE A 90 4.41 -9.60 -2.44
CA PHE A 90 3.29 -8.86 -1.88
C PHE A 90 2.85 -9.49 -0.57
N ILE A 91 2.71 -8.67 0.46
CA ILE A 91 2.15 -9.09 1.74
C ILE A 91 0.82 -8.36 1.90
N LEU A 92 -0.27 -9.12 1.97
CA LEU A 92 -1.61 -8.59 2.15
C LEU A 92 -2.01 -8.75 3.61
N LEU A 93 -2.42 -7.66 4.26
CA LEU A 93 -2.84 -7.64 5.64
C LEU A 93 -4.31 -7.23 5.71
N HIS A 94 -5.14 -8.05 6.33
CA HIS A 94 -6.53 -7.74 6.60
C HIS A 94 -6.63 -6.86 7.85
N ALA A 95 -6.97 -5.60 7.68
CA ALA A 95 -7.16 -4.62 8.75
C ALA A 95 -8.62 -4.16 8.76
N GLU A 96 -9.40 -4.65 9.73
CA GLU A 96 -10.82 -4.29 9.86
C GLU A 96 -10.97 -2.85 10.35
N SER A 97 -11.86 -2.08 9.73
CA SER A 97 -12.35 -0.78 10.19
C SER A 97 -13.75 -0.90 10.74
N ALA A 98 -14.11 0.00 11.65
CA ALA A 98 -15.46 0.02 12.24
C ALA A 98 -16.53 0.44 11.22
N GLU A 99 -16.17 1.32 10.31
CA GLU A 99 -17.06 1.84 9.27
C GLU A 99 -16.42 1.75 7.88
N SER A 100 -17.28 1.61 6.85
CA SER A 100 -16.87 1.57 5.45
C SER A 100 -16.70 2.97 4.88
N GLY A 101 -15.61 3.19 4.15
CA GLY A 101 -15.34 4.43 3.43
C GLY A 101 -14.10 5.16 3.94
N CYS A 102 -13.98 6.43 3.53
CA CYS A 102 -12.88 7.31 3.91
C CYS A 102 -13.45 8.66 4.34
N THR A 103 -12.83 9.28 5.34
CA THR A 103 -13.21 10.62 5.77
C THR A 103 -12.93 11.64 4.67
N ASP A 104 -13.91 12.49 4.37
CA ASP A 104 -13.77 13.57 3.40
C ASP A 104 -14.45 14.85 3.94
N TYR A 105 -13.66 15.89 4.16
CA TYR A 105 -14.16 17.16 4.64
C TYR A 105 -14.60 18.11 3.51
N ASN A 106 -14.34 17.74 2.25
CA ASN A 106 -14.58 18.63 1.12
C ASN A 106 -16.07 18.64 0.72
N ALA A 107 -16.73 19.79 0.91
CA ALA A 107 -18.14 19.97 0.58
C ALA A 107 -18.45 19.78 -0.92
N THR A 108 -17.49 20.02 -1.82
CA THR A 108 -17.65 19.81 -3.27
C THR A 108 -17.92 18.36 -3.62
N TYR A 109 -17.41 17.43 -2.80
CA TYR A 109 -17.59 15.99 -2.99
C TYR A 109 -18.63 15.38 -2.03
N GLY A 110 -19.53 16.24 -1.46
CA GLY A 110 -20.61 15.80 -0.58
C GLY A 110 -20.24 15.72 0.90
N GLY A 111 -19.06 16.22 1.28
CA GLY A 111 -18.66 16.34 2.68
C GLY A 111 -19.34 17.50 3.44
N PRO A 112 -19.07 17.66 4.74
CA PRO A 112 -18.14 16.81 5.48
C PRO A 112 -18.75 15.43 5.81
N LYS A 113 -17.99 14.38 5.53
CA LYS A 113 -18.30 13.02 5.93
C LYS A 113 -17.15 12.49 6.79
N VAL A 114 -17.42 12.18 8.05
CA VAL A 114 -16.45 11.56 8.95
C VAL A 114 -16.76 10.08 9.07
N VAL A 115 -15.74 9.24 8.91
CA VAL A 115 -15.83 7.78 8.94
C VAL A 115 -14.86 7.24 9.99
N ASP A 116 -15.33 6.36 10.86
CA ASP A 116 -14.48 5.74 11.88
C ASP A 116 -13.71 4.56 11.30
N THR A 117 -12.54 4.87 10.75
CA THR A 117 -11.66 3.88 10.14
C THR A 117 -10.47 3.54 11.06
N ARG A 118 -9.82 2.42 10.80
CA ARG A 118 -8.72 1.92 11.65
C ARG A 118 -7.53 2.87 11.70
N PHE A 119 -7.11 3.40 10.56
CA PHE A 119 -5.94 4.26 10.44
C PHE A 119 -6.29 5.72 10.20
N LYS A 120 -7.58 6.08 10.35
CA LYS A 120 -8.08 7.46 10.27
C LYS A 120 -7.69 8.15 8.96
N CYS A 121 -7.64 7.40 7.87
CA CYS A 121 -7.36 8.01 6.57
C CYS A 121 -8.45 9.02 6.20
N SER A 122 -8.00 10.16 5.72
CA SER A 122 -8.87 11.27 5.32
C SER A 122 -8.29 12.04 4.15
N TYR A 123 -9.17 12.57 3.31
CA TYR A 123 -8.77 13.55 2.31
C TYR A 123 -8.55 14.91 2.94
N ASP A 124 -7.62 15.68 2.36
CA ASP A 124 -7.45 17.08 2.70
C ASP A 124 -8.71 17.90 2.37
N GLU A 125 -8.97 18.95 3.17
CA GLU A 125 -10.15 19.79 3.00
C GLU A 125 -10.21 20.47 1.63
N PHE A 126 -9.07 20.89 1.09
CA PHE A 126 -8.99 21.71 -0.13
C PHE A 126 -8.12 21.10 -1.23
N GLY A 127 -7.86 19.79 -1.19
CA GLY A 127 -6.93 19.20 -2.13
C GLY A 127 -7.17 17.75 -2.42
N THR A 128 -6.18 17.16 -3.04
CA THR A 128 -6.10 15.74 -3.36
C THR A 128 -5.18 14.98 -2.41
N GLY A 129 -4.47 15.68 -1.52
CA GLY A 129 -3.65 15.09 -0.48
C GLY A 129 -4.47 14.26 0.48
N MET A 130 -3.80 13.35 1.16
CA MET A 130 -4.40 12.48 2.17
C MET A 130 -3.56 12.44 3.44
N ASN A 131 -4.24 12.21 4.57
CA ASN A 131 -3.63 12.01 5.88
C ASN A 131 -4.10 10.70 6.48
N CYS A 132 -3.24 10.06 7.27
CA CYS A 132 -3.55 8.87 8.06
C CYS A 132 -2.79 8.90 9.39
N ASP A 133 -3.14 8.02 10.31
CA ASP A 133 -2.34 7.74 11.50
C ASP A 133 -1.14 6.84 11.14
N TYR A 134 -0.03 7.46 10.76
CA TYR A 134 1.20 6.76 10.36
C TYR A 134 1.78 5.89 11.47
N THR A 135 1.62 6.30 12.73
CA THR A 135 2.12 5.52 13.86
C THR A 135 1.34 4.21 13.99
N ALA A 136 0.01 4.29 13.93
CA ALA A 136 -0.84 3.11 13.96
C ALA A 136 -0.59 2.17 12.77
N ILE A 137 -0.33 2.73 11.56
CA ILE A 137 0.02 1.97 10.37
C ILE A 137 1.32 1.19 10.58
N GLN A 138 2.39 1.85 10.99
CA GLN A 138 3.70 1.23 11.16
C GLN A 138 3.68 0.15 12.25
N GLU A 139 3.01 0.41 13.37
CA GLU A 139 2.86 -0.54 14.46
C GLU A 139 2.08 -1.78 14.02
N PHE A 140 0.96 -1.59 13.31
CA PHE A 140 0.15 -2.69 12.80
C PHE A 140 0.91 -3.55 11.79
N VAL A 141 1.56 -2.93 10.81
CA VAL A 141 2.36 -3.63 9.78
C VAL A 141 3.46 -4.44 10.42
N LYS A 142 4.28 -3.82 11.27
CA LYS A 142 5.38 -4.48 11.95
C LYS A 142 4.89 -5.67 12.78
N THR A 143 3.91 -5.44 13.64
CA THR A 143 3.38 -6.48 14.53
C THR A 143 2.79 -7.66 13.76
N SER A 144 2.04 -7.38 12.69
CA SER A 144 1.39 -8.42 11.88
C SER A 144 2.40 -9.27 11.12
N ILE A 145 3.41 -8.64 10.50
CA ILE A 145 4.41 -9.34 9.68
C ILE A 145 5.36 -10.16 10.56
N GLU A 146 5.92 -9.55 11.62
CA GLU A 146 6.81 -10.23 12.56
C GLU A 146 6.06 -11.36 13.31
N GLY A 147 4.82 -11.12 13.74
CA GLY A 147 3.98 -12.13 14.37
C GLY A 147 3.64 -13.31 13.46
N ALA A 148 3.57 -13.09 12.15
CA ALA A 148 3.46 -14.15 11.15
C ALA A 148 4.80 -14.86 10.88
N GLY A 149 5.90 -14.42 11.50
CA GLY A 149 7.25 -14.96 11.31
C GLY A 149 7.81 -14.65 9.92
N LEU A 150 7.47 -13.47 9.40
CA LEU A 150 8.03 -12.92 8.18
C LEU A 150 8.98 -11.77 8.52
N ASP A 151 9.95 -11.52 7.64
CA ASP A 151 10.87 -10.40 7.80
C ASP A 151 10.27 -9.12 7.24
N TYR A 152 10.32 -8.06 8.04
CA TYR A 152 9.96 -6.71 7.64
C TYR A 152 11.18 -5.80 7.69
N ILE A 153 11.55 -5.22 6.53
CA ILE A 153 12.66 -4.29 6.42
C ILE A 153 12.12 -2.93 5.96
N PRO A 154 11.82 -2.00 6.89
CA PRO A 154 11.13 -0.75 6.58
C PRO A 154 11.79 0.11 5.50
N THR A 155 13.11 0.04 5.36
CA THR A 155 13.86 0.80 4.34
C THR A 155 13.86 0.16 2.96
N GLN A 156 13.39 -1.08 2.84
CA GLN A 156 13.29 -1.83 1.58
C GLN A 156 11.85 -2.13 1.18
N ASP A 157 11.02 -2.50 2.16
CA ASP A 157 9.61 -2.82 1.90
C ASP A 157 8.78 -1.53 1.86
N VAL A 158 7.80 -1.48 0.98
CA VAL A 158 6.92 -0.31 0.81
C VAL A 158 5.53 -0.65 1.35
N VAL A 159 5.04 0.17 2.26
CA VAL A 159 3.67 0.07 2.77
C VAL A 159 2.72 0.83 1.85
N ILE A 160 1.67 0.18 1.41
CA ILE A 160 0.61 0.74 0.58
C ILE A 160 -0.70 0.66 1.37
N VAL A 161 -1.18 1.83 1.80
CA VAL A 161 -2.48 1.96 2.46
C VAL A 161 -3.54 2.20 1.39
N MET A 162 -4.40 1.22 1.16
CA MET A 162 -5.54 1.35 0.28
C MET A 162 -6.70 1.94 1.09
N ALA A 163 -6.93 3.25 0.97
CA ALA A 163 -8.05 3.91 1.62
C ALA A 163 -9.34 3.68 0.82
N ASN A 164 -10.43 3.28 1.49
CA ASN A 164 -11.73 3.03 0.83
C ASN A 164 -12.44 4.33 0.45
N GLY A 165 -11.73 5.19 -0.26
CA GLY A 165 -12.21 6.45 -0.83
C GLY A 165 -12.36 6.34 -2.34
N LYS A 166 -13.42 6.91 -2.90
CA LYS A 166 -13.80 6.71 -4.31
C LYS A 166 -13.38 7.85 -5.23
N ARG A 167 -12.88 8.96 -4.69
CA ARG A 167 -12.36 10.07 -5.50
C ARG A 167 -10.84 10.02 -5.64
N TYR A 168 -10.32 10.76 -6.61
CA TYR A 168 -8.89 10.96 -6.81
C TYR A 168 -8.24 11.63 -5.60
N GLY A 169 -7.04 11.20 -5.31
CA GLY A 169 -6.17 11.72 -4.26
C GLY A 169 -4.99 10.79 -4.07
N GLY A 170 -4.15 11.08 -3.11
CA GLY A 170 -3.02 10.25 -2.77
C GLY A 170 -1.91 11.05 -2.12
N VAL A 171 -0.99 10.36 -1.50
CA VAL A 171 0.25 10.91 -0.97
C VAL A 171 1.23 9.80 -0.68
N ALA A 172 2.50 10.04 -0.91
CA ALA A 172 3.57 9.19 -0.41
C ALA A 172 4.41 9.95 0.62
N ASN A 173 4.67 9.30 1.74
CA ASN A 173 5.53 9.81 2.78
C ASN A 173 6.81 9.00 2.85
N LEU A 174 7.92 9.72 2.81
CA LEU A 174 9.27 9.17 2.99
C LEU A 174 9.83 9.67 4.30
N THR A 175 10.25 8.75 5.16
CA THR A 175 11.00 9.13 6.36
C THR A 175 12.44 9.47 6.00
N LYS A 176 13.14 10.16 6.91
CA LYS A 176 14.59 10.43 6.75
C LYS A 176 15.43 9.15 6.71
N SER A 177 14.94 8.05 7.26
CA SER A 177 15.56 6.72 7.19
C SER A 177 15.29 5.98 5.88
N GLY A 178 14.42 6.49 5.02
CA GLY A 178 14.12 5.91 3.71
C GLY A 178 12.90 4.99 3.69
N GLU A 179 12.14 4.90 4.77
CA GLU A 179 10.89 4.14 4.82
C GLU A 179 9.82 4.82 3.95
N GLY A 180 9.14 4.06 3.11
CA GLY A 180 8.11 4.55 2.22
C GLY A 180 6.71 4.06 2.62
N VAL A 181 5.78 5.00 2.79
CA VAL A 181 4.35 4.73 3.00
C VAL A 181 3.54 5.51 1.97
N ALA A 182 2.87 4.80 1.08
CA ALA A 182 1.95 5.38 0.10
C ALA A 182 0.50 5.21 0.57
N ILE A 183 -0.29 6.28 0.51
CA ILE A 183 -1.72 6.25 0.77
C ILE A 183 -2.42 6.44 -0.58
N CYS A 184 -3.12 5.40 -1.02
CA CYS A 184 -3.75 5.32 -2.33
C CYS A 184 -5.26 5.05 -2.14
N PRO A 185 -6.14 6.03 -2.38
CA PRO A 185 -7.56 5.78 -2.37
C PRO A 185 -7.94 4.84 -3.52
N VAL A 186 -8.91 3.95 -3.27
CA VAL A 186 -9.44 3.05 -4.31
C VAL A 186 -10.40 3.81 -5.22
N SER A 187 -9.84 4.80 -5.91
CA SER A 187 -10.57 5.73 -6.77
C SER A 187 -11.27 5.02 -7.93
N GLU A 188 -12.55 5.33 -8.11
CA GLU A 188 -13.38 4.87 -9.23
C GLU A 188 -13.44 5.90 -10.38
N GLU A 189 -12.64 6.98 -10.28
CA GLU A 189 -12.55 7.96 -11.35
C GLU A 189 -11.88 7.35 -12.61
N PRO A 190 -12.19 7.90 -13.82
CA PRO A 190 -11.57 7.40 -15.04
C PRO A 190 -10.07 7.76 -15.08
N PHE A 191 -9.34 7.07 -15.98
CA PHE A 191 -7.96 7.43 -16.29
C PHE A 191 -7.81 8.96 -16.58
N PRO A 192 -6.77 9.63 -16.04
CA PRO A 192 -5.63 9.09 -15.29
C PRO A 192 -5.82 9.03 -13.77
N ASN A 193 -7.01 9.27 -13.25
CA ASN A 193 -7.30 9.45 -11.82
C ASN A 193 -7.77 8.16 -11.13
N ASN A 194 -7.71 7.02 -11.81
CA ASN A 194 -8.10 5.73 -11.25
C ASN A 194 -7.07 5.16 -10.27
N PHE A 195 -7.51 4.21 -9.46
CA PHE A 195 -6.70 3.57 -8.42
C PHE A 195 -5.33 3.09 -8.90
N VAL A 196 -5.26 2.41 -10.05
CA VAL A 196 -3.99 1.87 -10.56
C VAL A 196 -2.98 2.96 -10.90
N GLN A 197 -3.43 4.11 -11.43
CA GLN A 197 -2.52 5.22 -11.75
C GLN A 197 -2.02 5.92 -10.48
N ILE A 198 -2.91 6.10 -9.50
CA ILE A 198 -2.53 6.62 -8.17
C ILE A 198 -1.48 5.70 -7.52
N LEU A 199 -1.73 4.40 -7.52
CA LEU A 199 -0.82 3.39 -6.99
C LEU A 199 0.57 3.47 -7.64
N ARG A 200 0.63 3.56 -8.97
CA ARG A 200 1.89 3.67 -9.72
C ARG A 200 2.66 4.93 -9.37
N HIS A 201 1.95 6.04 -9.21
CA HIS A 201 2.54 7.33 -8.86
C HIS A 201 3.05 7.33 -7.42
N GLU A 202 2.17 7.06 -6.46
CA GLU A 202 2.50 7.15 -5.03
C GLU A 202 3.40 6.01 -4.55
N ALA A 203 3.02 4.76 -4.84
CA ALA A 203 3.78 3.62 -4.36
C ALA A 203 4.99 3.30 -5.24
N GLY A 204 4.82 3.28 -6.57
CA GLY A 204 5.90 2.96 -7.50
C GLY A 204 6.90 4.10 -7.67
N GLY A 205 6.42 5.32 -7.90
CA GLY A 205 7.25 6.51 -8.12
C GLY A 205 7.88 7.01 -6.83
N HIS A 206 7.06 7.44 -5.89
CA HIS A 206 7.55 8.10 -4.68
C HIS A 206 8.04 7.11 -3.62
N ALA A 207 7.17 6.22 -3.13
CA ALA A 207 7.51 5.39 -1.97
C ALA A 207 8.61 4.35 -2.28
N PHE A 208 8.61 3.73 -3.47
CA PHE A 208 9.65 2.79 -3.90
C PHE A 208 10.80 3.49 -4.61
N GLY A 209 10.51 4.22 -5.70
CA GLY A 209 11.51 4.82 -6.57
C GLY A 209 12.21 6.03 -5.98
N LYS A 210 11.71 6.58 -4.87
CA LYS A 210 12.22 7.79 -4.19
C LYS A 210 12.29 9.00 -5.14
N LEU A 211 11.41 9.03 -6.15
CA LEU A 211 11.34 10.11 -7.13
C LEU A 211 10.58 11.30 -6.53
N ALA A 212 11.02 12.51 -6.87
CA ALA A 212 10.25 13.71 -6.59
C ALA A 212 9.21 13.95 -7.70
N ASP A 213 8.19 14.74 -7.40
CA ASP A 213 7.25 15.22 -8.42
C ASP A 213 7.96 16.08 -9.47
N GLU A 214 7.54 15.96 -10.72
CA GLU A 214 8.05 16.78 -11.83
C GLU A 214 7.52 18.22 -11.79
N TYR A 215 6.56 18.52 -10.92
CA TYR A 215 5.97 19.85 -10.73
C TYR A 215 6.33 20.40 -9.36
N SER A 216 6.47 21.73 -9.28
CA SER A 216 6.67 22.43 -8.00
C SER A 216 5.65 23.55 -7.85
N PHE A 217 5.05 23.64 -6.68
CA PHE A 217 4.12 24.73 -6.34
C PHE A 217 4.85 26.04 -5.93
N GLY A 218 6.17 26.02 -5.77
CA GLY A 218 6.97 27.11 -5.19
C GLY A 218 8.00 27.75 -6.12
N GLY A 219 8.01 27.47 -7.41
CA GLY A 219 9.04 27.95 -8.35
C GLY A 219 10.22 26.99 -8.50
N PRO A 220 11.29 27.39 -9.19
CA PRO A 220 12.41 26.48 -9.46
C PRO A 220 13.10 26.05 -8.17
N ILE A 221 13.27 24.74 -8.03
CA ILE A 221 14.07 24.13 -6.96
C ILE A 221 15.54 24.37 -7.30
N ASP A 222 16.28 25.00 -6.40
CA ASP A 222 17.72 25.14 -6.62
C ASP A 222 18.46 23.81 -6.38
N ALA A 223 19.66 23.69 -6.99
CA ALA A 223 20.44 22.47 -6.92
C ALA A 223 20.84 22.05 -5.49
N SER A 224 20.74 22.93 -4.50
CA SER A 224 21.07 22.65 -3.10
C SER A 224 19.93 21.95 -2.35
N THR A 225 18.72 22.02 -2.87
CA THR A 225 17.50 21.39 -2.30
C THR A 225 17.09 20.13 -3.06
N ALA A 226 17.74 19.82 -4.18
CA ALA A 226 17.45 18.68 -5.04
C ALA A 226 18.27 17.40 -4.68
N SER A 227 18.77 17.30 -3.45
CA SER A 227 19.60 16.16 -2.99
C SER A 227 18.86 15.28 -2.00
#